data_0af54b88a5bdbb6ff6cb6f3c868dc9bf
#
_entry.id   0af54b88a5bdbb6ff6cb6f3c868dc9bf
#
_cell.length_a   1.000
_cell.length_b   1.000
_cell.length_c   1.000
_cell.angle_alpha   90.00
_cell.angle_beta   90.00
_cell.angle_gamma   90.00
#
_symmetry.space_group_name_H-M   'P 1'
#
loop_
_entity.id
_entity.type
_entity.pdbx_description
1 polymer ?
#
loop_
_entity_poly.entity_id
_entity_poly.type
_entity_poly.pdbx_seq_one_letter_code
_entity_poly.pdbx_strand_id
1 'polypeptide(L)'
;GGTSVGTIKKIKNVANIIVTYRKKKYKVIVVSSAMSGVTNSLVSKSRQISENFSSSEYDVLVSSGEQAACALIAGSLIQKGLKSRSWLAWQIPIITNSEHKNSRINKINKNKITKYLRQGGIPIIAGFQGINKEDRITTIGRGGSDASAIMLAKFFKAERCVIYTDVEGVYSTDPNKLNKAKKIKSISYEEMLEMASLGAKVMQPVSIQDARLNRIDVEVKSSFKKKIGTLITKRTNITSNKI
;
A
#
# COMPACT_ATOMS: atom_id res chain seq x y z
N GLY A 1 -4.32 2.32 2.25
CA GLY A 1 -4.96 3.07 1.15
C GLY A 1 -5.32 4.50 1.55
N GLY A 2 -5.63 5.35 0.57
CA GLY A 2 -5.91 6.78 0.79
C GLY A 2 -7.08 7.06 1.74
N THR A 3 -8.11 6.21 1.73
CA THR A 3 -9.25 6.29 2.64
C THR A 3 -8.86 6.12 4.11
N SER A 4 -7.82 5.32 4.38
CA SER A 4 -7.29 5.07 5.74
C SER A 4 -6.54 6.27 6.31
N VAL A 5 -6.03 7.16 5.47
CA VAL A 5 -5.24 8.34 5.84
C VAL A 5 -5.89 9.66 5.41
N GLY A 6 -7.16 9.63 4.99
CA GLY A 6 -7.87 10.77 4.38
C GLY A 6 -8.12 11.97 5.29
N THR A 7 -7.90 11.87 6.60
CA THR A 7 -8.01 12.99 7.56
C THR A 7 -6.99 12.83 8.68
N ILE A 8 -6.70 13.92 9.39
CA ILE A 8 -5.78 13.89 10.56
C ILE A 8 -6.26 12.89 11.62
N LYS A 9 -7.57 12.79 11.88
CA LYS A 9 -8.14 11.78 12.79
C LYS A 9 -7.82 10.35 12.34
N LYS A 10 -7.92 10.06 11.05
CA LYS A 10 -7.60 8.76 10.46
C LYS A 10 -6.08 8.49 10.51
N ILE A 11 -5.23 9.47 10.27
CA ILE A 11 -3.76 9.36 10.43
C ILE A 11 -3.41 8.99 11.87
N LYS A 12 -4.00 9.66 12.87
CA LYS A 12 -3.82 9.31 14.29
C LYS A 12 -4.26 7.87 14.60
N ASN A 13 -5.34 7.40 13.96
CA ASN A 13 -5.80 6.01 14.08
C ASN A 13 -4.79 5.02 13.46
N VAL A 14 -4.26 5.31 12.26
CA VAL A 14 -3.19 4.51 11.64
C VAL A 14 -1.97 4.42 12.56
N ALA A 15 -1.55 5.54 13.16
CA ALA A 15 -0.47 5.53 14.13
C ALA A 15 -0.76 4.60 15.33
N ASN A 16 -2.00 4.58 15.83
CA ASN A 16 -2.39 3.65 16.91
C ASN A 16 -2.30 2.17 16.46
N ILE A 17 -2.71 1.86 15.22
CA ILE A 17 -2.55 0.52 14.65
C ILE A 17 -1.07 0.11 14.62
N ILE A 18 -0.19 0.99 14.15
CA ILE A 18 1.25 0.73 14.10
C ILE A 18 1.81 0.49 15.51
N VAL A 19 1.39 1.28 16.51
CA VAL A 19 1.75 1.07 17.92
C VAL A 19 1.39 -0.34 18.39
N THR A 20 0.24 -0.89 17.99
CA THR A 20 -0.15 -2.26 18.41
C THR A 20 0.80 -3.33 17.87
N TYR A 21 1.30 -3.18 16.64
CA TYR A 21 2.31 -4.08 16.09
C TYR A 21 3.66 -3.95 16.82
N ARG A 22 4.06 -2.72 17.15
CA ARG A 22 5.31 -2.49 17.90
C ARG A 22 5.25 -3.07 19.30
N LYS A 23 4.12 -2.95 20.01
CA LYS A 23 3.90 -3.60 21.31
C LYS A 23 4.04 -5.13 21.22
N LYS A 24 3.66 -5.73 20.10
CA LYS A 24 3.86 -7.16 19.79
C LYS A 24 5.28 -7.50 19.30
N LYS A 25 6.24 -6.56 19.40
CA LYS A 25 7.65 -6.70 19.02
C LYS A 25 7.91 -6.91 17.51
N TYR A 26 6.94 -6.67 16.64
CA TYR A 26 7.19 -6.72 15.20
C TYR A 26 8.11 -5.60 14.74
N LYS A 27 9.00 -5.90 13.78
CA LYS A 27 9.67 -4.89 12.96
C LYS A 27 8.69 -4.48 11.87
N VAL A 28 8.33 -3.20 11.81
CA VAL A 28 7.26 -2.71 10.94
C VAL A 28 7.86 -1.76 9.91
N ILE A 29 7.56 -2.00 8.63
CA ILE A 29 7.73 -1.06 7.53
C ILE A 29 6.32 -0.61 7.13
N VAL A 30 6.11 0.69 7.03
CA VAL A 30 4.82 1.26 6.63
C VAL A 30 4.96 1.85 5.23
N VAL A 31 4.01 1.54 4.35
CA VAL A 31 3.86 2.18 3.04
C VAL A 31 2.59 3.02 3.08
N SER A 32 2.70 4.29 2.74
CA SER A 32 1.57 5.23 2.73
C SER A 32 1.15 5.58 1.32
N SER A 33 -0.17 5.63 1.12
CA SER A 33 -0.79 6.32 -0.02
C SER A 33 -0.97 7.80 0.31
N ALA A 34 -1.25 8.61 -0.71
CA ALA A 34 -1.75 9.97 -0.53
C ALA A 34 -3.06 9.98 0.26
N MET A 35 -3.37 11.09 0.89
CA MET A 35 -4.66 11.31 1.52
C MET A 35 -5.79 11.26 0.48
N SER A 36 -6.96 10.78 0.88
CA SER A 36 -8.12 10.67 -0.01
C SER A 36 -8.42 11.99 -0.72
N GLY A 37 -8.58 11.94 -2.05
CA GLY A 37 -8.86 13.10 -2.90
C GLY A 37 -7.64 13.90 -3.35
N VAL A 38 -6.48 13.79 -2.65
CA VAL A 38 -5.29 14.59 -2.96
C VAL A 38 -4.76 14.26 -4.36
N THR A 39 -4.57 12.99 -4.69
CA THR A 39 -4.09 12.59 -6.02
C THR A 39 -5.01 13.08 -7.14
N ASN A 40 -6.34 12.97 -6.96
CA ASN A 40 -7.31 13.46 -7.93
C ASN A 40 -7.23 14.99 -8.12
N SER A 41 -7.03 15.74 -7.03
CA SER A 41 -6.83 17.20 -7.07
C SER A 41 -5.57 17.57 -7.85
N LEU A 42 -4.45 16.85 -7.63
CA LEU A 42 -3.20 17.06 -8.34
C LEU A 42 -3.33 16.74 -9.84
N VAL A 43 -3.99 15.63 -10.17
CA VAL A 43 -4.33 15.26 -11.57
C VAL A 43 -5.20 16.33 -12.23
N SER A 44 -6.20 16.85 -11.53
CA SER A 44 -7.04 17.94 -12.08
C SER A 44 -6.21 19.19 -12.38
N LYS A 45 -5.28 19.57 -11.50
CA LYS A 45 -4.40 20.72 -11.72
C LYS A 45 -3.50 20.54 -12.96
N SER A 46 -2.92 19.35 -13.17
CA SER A 46 -2.10 19.10 -14.35
C SER A 46 -2.91 19.26 -15.65
N ARG A 47 -4.15 18.76 -15.67
CA ARG A 47 -5.05 18.89 -16.82
C ARG A 47 -5.47 20.32 -17.10
N GLN A 48 -5.64 21.15 -16.05
CA GLN A 48 -5.96 22.58 -16.20
C GLN A 48 -4.80 23.37 -16.84
N ILE A 49 -3.55 22.91 -16.69
CA ILE A 49 -2.39 23.52 -17.38
C ILE A 49 -2.33 23.04 -18.83
N SER A 50 -2.46 21.72 -19.06
CA SER A 50 -2.44 21.14 -20.42
C SER A 50 -3.00 19.72 -20.40
N GLU A 51 -3.78 19.35 -21.42
CA GLU A 51 -4.18 17.96 -21.66
C GLU A 51 -2.96 17.06 -21.95
N ASN A 52 -1.94 17.63 -22.59
CA ASN A 52 -0.66 16.96 -22.90
C ASN A 52 0.42 17.27 -21.85
N PHE A 53 0.04 17.37 -20.57
CA PHE A 53 0.99 17.64 -19.49
C PHE A 53 2.12 16.61 -19.47
N SER A 54 3.37 17.08 -19.36
CA SER A 54 4.57 16.23 -19.37
C SER A 54 4.44 15.06 -18.39
N SER A 55 4.67 13.84 -18.88
CA SER A 55 4.55 12.63 -18.06
C SER A 55 5.54 12.61 -16.90
N SER A 56 6.76 13.13 -17.09
CA SER A 56 7.76 13.21 -16.03
C SER A 56 7.38 14.22 -14.95
N GLU A 57 6.84 15.38 -15.34
CA GLU A 57 6.37 16.38 -14.38
C GLU A 57 5.06 15.94 -13.70
N TYR A 58 4.22 15.18 -14.39
CA TYR A 58 3.05 14.54 -13.79
C TYR A 58 3.45 13.61 -12.64
N ASP A 59 4.47 12.77 -12.84
CA ASP A 59 4.95 11.84 -11.81
C ASP A 59 5.50 12.59 -10.58
N VAL A 60 6.24 13.67 -10.78
CA VAL A 60 6.70 14.55 -9.68
C VAL A 60 5.50 15.14 -8.94
N LEU A 61 4.53 15.68 -9.67
CA LEU A 61 3.36 16.32 -9.09
C LEU A 61 2.54 15.36 -8.25
N VAL A 62 2.11 14.22 -8.83
CA VAL A 62 1.18 13.32 -8.13
C VAL A 62 1.84 12.57 -6.97
N SER A 63 3.15 12.28 -7.04
CA SER A 63 3.88 11.61 -5.97
C SER A 63 4.02 12.44 -4.68
N SER A 64 3.82 13.75 -4.77
CA SER A 64 3.89 14.65 -3.61
C SER A 64 2.81 14.36 -2.56
N GLY A 65 1.68 13.79 -2.98
CA GLY A 65 0.60 13.42 -2.06
C GLY A 65 0.99 12.35 -1.05
N GLU A 66 1.72 11.33 -1.48
CA GLU A 66 2.27 10.27 -0.63
C GLU A 66 3.35 10.81 0.31
N GLN A 67 4.16 11.75 -0.17
CA GLN A 67 5.21 12.38 0.63
C GLN A 67 4.61 13.13 1.82
N ALA A 68 3.56 13.92 1.60
CA ALA A 68 2.84 14.63 2.65
C ALA A 68 2.24 13.65 3.68
N ALA A 69 1.55 12.60 3.23
CA ALA A 69 0.95 11.60 4.11
C ALA A 69 2.01 10.87 4.96
N CYS A 70 3.16 10.51 4.37
CA CYS A 70 4.27 9.91 5.09
C CYS A 70 4.79 10.77 6.23
N ALA A 71 4.98 12.06 5.98
CA ALA A 71 5.46 12.99 6.99
C ALA A 71 4.46 13.11 8.17
N LEU A 72 3.16 13.19 7.87
CA LEU A 72 2.10 13.27 8.88
C LEU A 72 2.02 12.00 9.74
N ILE A 73 2.16 10.81 9.13
CA ILE A 73 2.19 9.55 9.88
C ILE A 73 3.44 9.47 10.76
N ALA A 74 4.62 9.80 10.21
CA ALA A 74 5.87 9.78 10.96
C ALA A 74 5.81 10.74 12.15
N GLY A 75 5.35 11.98 11.95
CA GLY A 75 5.14 12.95 13.01
C GLY A 75 4.17 12.47 14.09
N SER A 76 3.06 11.83 13.69
CA SER A 76 2.10 11.25 14.65
C SER A 76 2.70 10.12 15.50
N LEU A 77 3.65 9.33 14.97
CA LEU A 77 4.35 8.29 15.72
C LEU A 77 5.41 8.89 16.65
N ILE A 78 6.12 9.92 16.22
CA ILE A 78 7.08 10.65 17.05
C ILE A 78 6.40 11.25 18.27
N GLN A 79 5.22 11.86 18.10
CA GLN A 79 4.40 12.36 19.22
C GLN A 79 3.96 11.28 20.22
N LYS A 80 4.02 10.01 19.82
CA LYS A 80 3.76 8.85 20.68
C LYS A 80 5.04 8.24 21.29
N GLY A 81 6.16 8.94 21.21
CA GLY A 81 7.46 8.49 21.75
C GLY A 81 8.13 7.40 20.90
N LEU A 82 7.71 7.17 19.66
CA LEU A 82 8.29 6.16 18.80
C LEU A 82 9.30 6.75 17.83
N LYS A 83 10.44 6.09 17.65
CA LYS A 83 11.42 6.46 16.64
C LYS A 83 10.84 6.19 15.26
N SER A 84 10.46 7.23 14.52
CA SER A 84 9.88 7.13 13.20
C SER A 84 10.49 8.16 12.24
N ARG A 85 10.47 7.85 10.95
CA ARG A 85 10.96 8.75 9.89
C ARG A 85 10.25 8.44 8.57
N SER A 86 9.91 9.48 7.83
CA SER A 86 9.46 9.38 6.43
C SER A 86 10.65 9.12 5.50
N TRP A 87 10.42 8.30 4.47
CA TRP A 87 11.40 7.95 3.45
C TRP A 87 10.76 8.07 2.07
N LEU A 88 11.42 8.81 1.20
CA LEU A 88 11.03 9.00 -0.18
C LEU A 88 11.82 8.07 -1.09
N ALA A 89 11.32 7.77 -2.29
CA ALA A 89 11.89 6.78 -3.20
C ALA A 89 13.37 7.03 -3.51
N TRP A 90 13.78 8.28 -3.68
CA TRP A 90 15.17 8.66 -3.97
C TRP A 90 16.10 8.54 -2.74
N GLN A 91 15.58 8.63 -1.52
CA GLN A 91 16.36 8.46 -0.29
C GLN A 91 16.77 7.01 -0.03
N ILE A 92 15.98 6.05 -0.50
CA ILE A 92 16.16 4.60 -0.37
C ILE A 92 16.14 3.91 -1.73
N PRO A 93 16.88 4.37 -2.72
CA PRO A 93 16.66 4.17 -4.14
C PRO A 93 15.73 3.00 -4.49
N ILE A 94 14.46 3.33 -4.75
CA ILE A 94 13.46 2.41 -5.33
C ILE A 94 13.57 2.57 -6.84
N ILE A 95 14.39 1.72 -7.46
CA ILE A 95 14.72 1.83 -8.88
C ILE A 95 13.60 1.22 -9.72
N THR A 96 13.15 1.98 -10.71
CA THR A 96 12.13 1.57 -11.68
C THR A 96 12.68 1.59 -13.11
N ASN A 97 11.88 1.12 -14.08
CA ASN A 97 12.08 1.47 -15.48
C ASN A 97 11.69 2.94 -15.72
N SER A 98 11.93 3.46 -16.96
CA SER A 98 11.66 4.86 -17.31
C SER A 98 10.26 5.09 -17.90
N GLU A 99 9.33 4.16 -17.71
CA GLU A 99 7.95 4.27 -18.14
C GLU A 99 7.15 5.15 -17.17
N HIS A 100 7.09 6.45 -17.42
CA HIS A 100 6.32 7.40 -16.61
C HIS A 100 4.83 7.01 -16.52
N LYS A 101 4.18 7.31 -15.39
CA LYS A 101 2.77 6.98 -15.06
C LYS A 101 2.46 5.49 -14.89
N ASN A 102 3.35 4.58 -15.33
CA ASN A 102 3.13 3.12 -15.26
C ASN A 102 4.44 2.35 -15.06
N SER A 103 5.34 2.88 -14.25
CA SER A 103 6.65 2.27 -14.03
C SER A 103 6.57 1.01 -13.18
N ARG A 104 7.59 0.16 -13.28
CA ARG A 104 7.74 -1.08 -12.52
C ARG A 104 8.98 -1.06 -11.65
N ILE A 105 8.85 -1.50 -10.39
CA ILE A 105 9.96 -1.58 -9.46
C ILE A 105 10.87 -2.75 -9.84
N ASN A 106 12.13 -2.45 -10.18
CA ASN A 106 13.15 -3.43 -10.54
C ASN A 106 14.04 -3.80 -9.34
N LYS A 107 14.39 -2.80 -8.51
CA LYS A 107 15.33 -2.97 -7.39
C LYS A 107 15.04 -2.00 -6.26
N ILE A 108 15.35 -2.39 -5.03
CA ILE A 108 15.25 -1.53 -3.85
C ILE A 108 16.57 -1.65 -3.06
N ASN A 109 17.16 -0.49 -2.72
CA ASN A 109 18.31 -0.46 -1.82
C ASN A 109 17.85 -0.55 -0.36
N LYS A 110 18.08 -1.70 0.26
CA LYS A 110 17.60 -2.01 1.62
C LYS A 110 18.46 -1.43 2.74
N ASN A 111 19.71 -1.01 2.47
CA ASN A 111 20.72 -0.77 3.51
C ASN A 111 20.27 0.23 4.57
N LYS A 112 19.79 1.41 4.15
CA LYS A 112 19.35 2.47 5.06
C LYS A 112 18.17 2.04 5.91
N ILE A 113 17.17 1.38 5.31
CA ILE A 113 15.96 0.92 6.02
C ILE A 113 16.30 -0.22 6.98
N THR A 114 17.13 -1.19 6.56
CA THR A 114 17.57 -2.28 7.43
C THR A 114 18.33 -1.75 8.66
N LYS A 115 19.24 -0.79 8.46
CA LYS A 115 19.94 -0.14 9.57
C LYS A 115 18.97 0.57 10.51
N TYR A 116 18.00 1.31 9.96
CA TYR A 116 17.00 2.05 10.73
C TYR A 116 16.08 1.12 11.54
N LEU A 117 15.64 0.00 10.95
CA LEU A 117 14.87 -1.04 11.65
C LEU A 117 15.65 -1.69 12.78
N ARG A 118 16.96 -1.97 12.61
CA ARG A 118 17.83 -2.51 13.67
C ARG A 118 17.95 -1.56 14.85
N GLN A 119 17.88 -0.28 14.62
CA GLN A 119 17.89 0.78 15.64
C GLN A 119 16.52 1.01 16.31
N GLY A 120 15.56 0.13 16.09
CA GLY A 120 14.20 0.24 16.64
C GLY A 120 13.29 1.23 15.90
N GLY A 121 13.74 1.82 14.79
CA GLY A 121 12.97 2.79 14.02
C GLY A 121 11.82 2.14 13.23
N ILE A 122 10.80 2.96 12.95
CA ILE A 122 9.66 2.62 12.10
C ILE A 122 9.76 3.47 10.84
N PRO A 123 10.20 2.92 9.70
CA PRO A 123 10.25 3.66 8.44
C PRO A 123 8.85 3.78 7.85
N ILE A 124 8.46 5.00 7.49
CA ILE A 124 7.25 5.32 6.73
C ILE A 124 7.68 5.65 5.31
N ILE A 125 7.37 4.79 4.37
CA ILE A 125 7.83 4.89 2.98
C ILE A 125 6.69 5.43 2.12
N ALA A 126 6.99 6.42 1.29
CA ALA A 126 6.06 6.91 0.29
C ALA A 126 5.85 5.83 -0.77
N GLY A 127 4.61 5.32 -0.87
CA GLY A 127 4.23 4.39 -1.92
C GLY A 127 4.10 5.06 -3.28
N PHE A 128 3.66 4.29 -4.28
CA PHE A 128 3.32 4.78 -5.62
C PHE A 128 4.49 5.34 -6.44
N GLN A 129 5.67 5.53 -5.89
CA GLN A 129 6.79 6.20 -6.54
C GLN A 129 8.08 5.38 -6.54
N GLY A 130 8.92 5.63 -7.54
CA GLY A 130 10.30 5.19 -7.67
C GLY A 130 11.15 6.27 -8.33
N ILE A 131 12.36 5.91 -8.70
CA ILE A 131 13.25 6.71 -9.53
C ILE A 131 13.78 5.86 -10.69
N ASN A 132 13.94 6.47 -11.85
CA ASN A 132 14.56 5.82 -13.00
C ASN A 132 16.08 6.03 -13.01
N LYS A 133 16.74 5.62 -14.08
CA LYS A 133 18.20 5.73 -14.26
C LYS A 133 18.69 7.18 -14.38
N GLU A 134 17.79 8.10 -14.69
CA GLU A 134 18.07 9.54 -14.86
C GLU A 134 17.76 10.32 -13.56
N ASP A 135 17.60 9.60 -12.44
CA ASP A 135 17.20 10.16 -11.15
C ASP A 135 15.83 10.91 -11.17
N ARG A 136 15.02 10.68 -12.22
CA ARG A 136 13.68 11.24 -12.32
C ARG A 136 12.70 10.41 -11.50
N ILE A 137 11.79 11.09 -10.81
CA ILE A 137 10.67 10.42 -10.12
C ILE A 137 9.76 9.77 -11.18
N THR A 138 9.35 8.54 -10.91
CA THR A 138 8.39 7.77 -11.70
C THR A 138 7.25 7.30 -10.82
N THR A 139 6.07 7.09 -11.40
CA THR A 139 4.91 6.54 -10.65
C THR A 139 4.47 5.19 -11.19
N ILE A 140 3.92 4.36 -10.28
CA ILE A 140 3.59 2.95 -10.50
C ILE A 140 2.10 2.82 -10.83
N GLY A 141 1.56 3.45 -11.75
CA GLY A 141 0.19 3.27 -12.18
C GLY A 141 -0.88 3.02 -11.08
N ARG A 142 -2.05 2.56 -11.47
CA ARG A 142 -3.16 2.27 -10.52
C ARG A 142 -2.80 1.17 -9.53
N GLY A 143 -3.16 1.36 -8.26
CA GLY A 143 -2.80 0.42 -7.18
C GLY A 143 -1.33 0.52 -6.74
N GLY A 144 -0.59 1.52 -7.20
CA GLY A 144 0.85 1.62 -7.02
C GLY A 144 1.33 1.63 -5.58
N SER A 145 0.54 2.11 -4.61
CA SER A 145 0.91 2.01 -3.20
C SER A 145 0.84 0.55 -2.69
N ASP A 146 -0.16 -0.21 -3.14
CA ASP A 146 -0.29 -1.64 -2.79
C ASP A 146 0.84 -2.44 -3.47
N ALA A 147 1.14 -2.16 -4.74
CA ALA A 147 2.27 -2.74 -5.46
C ALA A 147 3.61 -2.39 -4.76
N SER A 148 3.80 -1.15 -4.32
CA SER A 148 4.98 -0.74 -3.52
C SER A 148 5.09 -1.54 -2.24
N ALA A 149 3.99 -1.77 -1.51
CA ALA A 149 3.98 -2.54 -0.27
C ALA A 149 4.35 -4.01 -0.51
N ILE A 150 3.81 -4.62 -1.55
CA ILE A 150 4.09 -6.00 -1.94
C ILE A 150 5.56 -6.16 -2.36
N MET A 151 6.08 -5.25 -3.18
CA MET A 151 7.48 -5.30 -3.58
C MET A 151 8.43 -5.06 -2.40
N LEU A 152 8.12 -4.14 -1.50
CA LEU A 152 8.87 -3.97 -0.26
C LEU A 152 8.82 -5.25 0.60
N ALA A 153 7.66 -5.88 0.74
CA ALA A 153 7.53 -7.15 1.44
C ALA A 153 8.44 -8.24 0.84
N LYS A 154 8.48 -8.36 -0.49
CA LYS A 154 9.41 -9.25 -1.19
C LYS A 154 10.88 -8.94 -0.88
N PHE A 155 11.30 -7.69 -1.11
CA PHE A 155 12.71 -7.31 -0.97
C PHE A 155 13.22 -7.42 0.47
N PHE A 156 12.36 -7.13 1.46
CA PHE A 156 12.69 -7.27 2.88
C PHE A 156 12.42 -8.66 3.45
N LYS A 157 11.92 -9.61 2.63
CA LYS A 157 11.52 -10.96 3.06
C LYS A 157 10.59 -10.88 4.28
N ALA A 158 9.57 -10.02 4.17
CA ALA A 158 8.60 -9.83 5.24
C ALA A 158 7.79 -11.11 5.45
N GLU A 159 7.47 -11.41 6.69
CA GLU A 159 6.61 -12.53 7.06
C GLU A 159 5.19 -12.36 6.46
N ARG A 160 4.73 -11.10 6.35
CA ARG A 160 3.39 -10.78 5.85
C ARG A 160 3.33 -9.37 5.29
N CYS A 161 2.51 -9.19 4.25
CA CYS A 161 2.07 -7.88 3.78
C CYS A 161 0.63 -7.64 4.24
N VAL A 162 0.36 -6.54 4.94
CA VAL A 162 -0.99 -6.19 5.40
C VAL A 162 -1.46 -4.92 4.72
N ILE A 163 -2.51 -5.02 3.93
CA ILE A 163 -3.15 -3.88 3.25
C ILE A 163 -4.31 -3.39 4.10
N TYR A 164 -4.19 -2.18 4.63
CA TYR A 164 -5.26 -1.52 5.36
C TYR A 164 -6.13 -0.66 4.42
N THR A 165 -7.43 -0.90 4.48
CA THR A 165 -8.43 -0.24 3.64
C THR A 165 -9.68 0.11 4.45
N ASP A 166 -10.74 0.59 3.81
CA ASP A 166 -12.04 0.91 4.43
C ASP A 166 -12.97 -0.30 4.55
N VAL A 167 -12.68 -1.40 3.84
CA VAL A 167 -13.45 -2.64 3.93
C VAL A 167 -12.84 -3.62 4.93
N GLU A 168 -13.66 -4.51 5.51
CA GLU A 168 -13.22 -5.49 6.52
C GLU A 168 -12.45 -6.69 5.94
N GLY A 169 -12.42 -6.83 4.62
CA GLY A 169 -11.83 -7.94 3.88
C GLY A 169 -12.59 -8.17 2.56
N VAL A 170 -12.40 -9.34 1.98
CA VAL A 170 -13.10 -9.78 0.77
C VAL A 170 -14.39 -10.50 1.17
N TYR A 171 -15.48 -10.23 0.47
CA TYR A 171 -16.80 -10.83 0.68
C TYR A 171 -17.23 -11.60 -0.55
N SER A 172 -18.08 -12.61 -0.37
CA SER A 172 -18.65 -13.42 -1.46
C SER A 172 -19.44 -12.60 -2.48
N THR A 173 -19.94 -11.45 -2.08
CA THR A 173 -20.59 -10.42 -2.90
C THR A 173 -20.51 -9.07 -2.17
N ASP A 174 -20.95 -7.98 -2.80
CA ASP A 174 -20.95 -6.65 -2.17
C ASP A 174 -21.88 -6.62 -0.94
N PRO A 175 -21.33 -6.45 0.29
CA PRO A 175 -22.13 -6.43 1.51
C PRO A 175 -23.08 -5.24 1.61
N ASN A 176 -22.87 -4.18 0.81
CA ASN A 176 -23.79 -3.04 0.74
C ASN A 176 -25.02 -3.34 -0.14
N LYS A 177 -24.92 -4.33 -1.04
CA LYS A 177 -26.00 -4.73 -1.93
C LYS A 177 -26.77 -5.95 -1.40
N LEU A 178 -26.07 -6.84 -0.69
CA LEU A 178 -26.67 -8.08 -0.19
C LEU A 178 -26.28 -8.33 1.26
N ASN A 179 -27.24 -8.25 2.18
CA ASN A 179 -27.03 -8.46 3.62
C ASN A 179 -26.55 -9.89 3.97
N LYS A 180 -26.72 -10.87 3.08
CA LYS A 180 -26.26 -12.25 3.24
C LYS A 180 -24.81 -12.45 2.78
N ALA A 181 -24.12 -11.40 2.34
CA ALA A 181 -22.70 -11.47 1.95
C ALA A 181 -21.84 -12.02 3.09
N LYS A 182 -21.11 -13.10 2.82
CA LYS A 182 -20.22 -13.73 3.81
C LYS A 182 -18.79 -13.28 3.58
N LYS A 183 -18.12 -12.88 4.66
CA LYS A 183 -16.70 -12.54 4.60
C LYS A 183 -15.85 -13.80 4.42
N ILE A 184 -14.96 -13.77 3.44
CA ILE A 184 -14.04 -14.85 3.11
C ILE A 184 -12.83 -14.77 4.04
N LYS A 185 -12.50 -15.84 4.75
CA LYS A 185 -11.33 -15.87 5.67
C LYS A 185 -10.01 -15.97 4.91
N SER A 186 -9.98 -16.80 3.86
CA SER A 186 -8.81 -17.00 3.00
C SER A 186 -9.26 -17.23 1.57
N ILE A 187 -8.51 -16.71 0.61
CA ILE A 187 -8.80 -16.78 -0.83
C ILE A 187 -7.48 -16.97 -1.59
N SER A 188 -7.51 -17.73 -2.69
CA SER A 188 -6.33 -17.88 -3.55
C SER A 188 -6.07 -16.59 -4.37
N TYR A 189 -4.85 -16.45 -4.90
CA TYR A 189 -4.56 -15.34 -5.80
C TYR A 189 -5.41 -15.39 -7.06
N GLU A 190 -5.66 -16.59 -7.58
CA GLU A 190 -6.45 -16.84 -8.79
C GLU A 190 -7.91 -16.40 -8.58
N GLU A 191 -8.55 -16.88 -7.52
CA GLU A 191 -9.91 -16.48 -7.15
C GLU A 191 -10.02 -14.97 -6.89
N MET A 192 -9.01 -14.37 -6.22
CA MET A 192 -9.01 -12.94 -5.96
C MET A 192 -8.85 -12.12 -7.25
N LEU A 193 -8.02 -12.60 -8.21
CA LEU A 193 -7.88 -11.98 -9.54
C LEU A 193 -9.20 -12.02 -10.31
N GLU A 194 -9.88 -13.15 -10.30
CA GLU A 194 -11.17 -13.28 -10.94
C GLU A 194 -12.20 -12.33 -10.33
N MET A 195 -12.34 -12.32 -9.01
CA MET A 195 -13.23 -11.41 -8.31
C MET A 195 -12.92 -9.93 -8.60
N ALA A 196 -11.64 -9.57 -8.65
CA ALA A 196 -11.23 -8.20 -8.95
C ALA A 196 -11.56 -7.81 -10.40
N SER A 197 -11.42 -8.75 -11.34
CA SER A 197 -11.79 -8.57 -12.76
C SER A 197 -13.29 -8.41 -12.93
N LEU A 198 -14.09 -9.07 -12.10
CA LEU A 198 -15.55 -8.98 -12.08
C LEU A 198 -16.07 -7.77 -11.27
N GLY A 199 -15.19 -6.92 -10.75
CA GLY A 199 -15.55 -5.64 -10.12
C GLY A 199 -15.44 -5.58 -8.61
N ALA A 200 -14.87 -6.57 -7.93
CA ALA A 200 -14.53 -6.48 -6.51
C ALA A 200 -13.40 -5.46 -6.28
N LYS A 201 -13.74 -4.26 -5.83
CA LYS A 201 -12.83 -3.11 -5.69
C LYS A 201 -12.01 -3.14 -4.38
N VAL A 202 -11.55 -4.30 -3.94
CA VAL A 202 -10.77 -4.43 -2.70
C VAL A 202 -9.29 -4.16 -2.95
N MET A 203 -8.74 -4.73 -4.02
CA MET A 203 -7.38 -4.50 -4.51
C MET A 203 -7.38 -4.40 -6.03
N GLN A 204 -6.39 -3.71 -6.60
CA GLN A 204 -6.21 -3.67 -8.05
C GLN A 204 -5.65 -5.01 -8.55
N PRO A 205 -6.11 -5.53 -9.72
CA PRO A 205 -5.63 -6.79 -10.29
C PRO A 205 -4.10 -6.84 -10.43
N VAL A 206 -3.46 -5.74 -10.82
CA VAL A 206 -2.00 -5.64 -10.94
C VAL A 206 -1.30 -5.96 -9.61
N SER A 207 -1.78 -5.41 -8.50
CA SER A 207 -1.20 -5.68 -7.17
C SER A 207 -1.38 -7.13 -6.73
N ILE A 208 -2.52 -7.76 -7.06
CA ILE A 208 -2.76 -9.19 -6.79
C ILE A 208 -1.81 -10.04 -7.63
N GLN A 209 -1.62 -9.69 -8.90
CA GLN A 209 -0.68 -10.36 -9.78
C GLN A 209 0.76 -10.27 -9.27
N ASP A 210 1.18 -9.10 -8.77
CA ASP A 210 2.49 -8.91 -8.15
C ASP A 210 2.66 -9.77 -6.90
N ALA A 211 1.63 -9.87 -6.05
CA ALA A 211 1.63 -10.75 -4.89
C ALA A 211 1.79 -12.22 -5.30
N ARG A 212 1.05 -12.67 -6.32
CA ARG A 212 1.11 -14.02 -6.87
C ARG A 212 2.49 -14.37 -7.41
N LEU A 213 3.03 -13.53 -8.31
CA LEU A 213 4.34 -13.74 -8.95
C LEU A 213 5.49 -13.78 -7.93
N ASN A 214 5.37 -13.00 -6.87
CA ASN A 214 6.37 -12.91 -5.82
C ASN A 214 6.10 -13.82 -4.61
N ARG A 215 4.98 -14.57 -4.61
CA ARG A 215 4.55 -15.47 -3.54
C ARG A 215 4.45 -14.77 -2.18
N ILE A 216 3.89 -13.56 -2.17
CA ILE A 216 3.71 -12.75 -0.96
C ILE A 216 2.29 -12.89 -0.46
N ASP A 217 2.11 -13.47 0.72
CA ASP A 217 0.83 -13.51 1.39
C ASP A 217 0.38 -12.09 1.75
N VAL A 218 -0.85 -11.75 1.37
CA VAL A 218 -1.43 -10.42 1.61
C VAL A 218 -2.66 -10.56 2.50
N GLU A 219 -2.66 -9.90 3.64
CA GLU A 219 -3.83 -9.80 4.48
C GLU A 219 -4.53 -8.46 4.28
N VAL A 220 -5.79 -8.47 3.85
CA VAL A 220 -6.61 -7.25 3.71
C VAL A 220 -7.42 -7.03 4.96
N LYS A 221 -7.30 -5.85 5.56
CA LYS A 221 -7.95 -5.47 6.83
C LYS A 221 -8.59 -4.10 6.79
N SER A 222 -9.61 -3.93 7.61
CA SER A 222 -10.14 -2.58 7.88
C SER A 222 -9.19 -1.78 8.77
N SER A 223 -8.96 -0.52 8.40
CA SER A 223 -8.31 0.46 9.26
C SER A 223 -9.23 1.03 10.35
N PHE A 224 -10.53 0.72 10.30
CA PHE A 224 -11.54 1.29 11.21
C PHE A 224 -12.11 0.28 12.20
N LYS A 225 -12.07 -1.01 11.86
CA LYS A 225 -12.65 -2.09 12.68
C LYS A 225 -11.56 -3.10 13.08
N LYS A 226 -11.53 -3.47 14.34
CA LYS A 226 -10.58 -4.47 14.89
C LYS A 226 -11.08 -5.90 14.61
N LYS A 227 -11.21 -6.26 13.34
CA LYS A 227 -11.65 -7.60 12.93
C LYS A 227 -10.55 -8.31 12.15
N ILE A 228 -10.59 -9.64 12.13
CA ILE A 228 -9.75 -10.48 11.26
C ILE A 228 -10.11 -10.15 9.81
N GLY A 229 -9.10 -9.92 8.99
CA GLY A 229 -9.25 -9.64 7.57
C GLY A 229 -9.44 -10.88 6.72
N THR A 230 -9.16 -10.74 5.41
CA THR A 230 -9.05 -11.84 4.45
C THR A 230 -7.59 -12.05 4.11
N LEU A 231 -7.13 -13.29 4.18
CA LEU A 231 -5.80 -13.69 3.73
C LEU A 231 -5.85 -14.09 2.26
N ILE A 232 -5.06 -13.43 1.42
CA ILE A 232 -4.83 -13.79 0.01
C ILE A 232 -3.50 -14.53 -0.04
N THR A 233 -3.51 -15.81 -0.48
CA THR A 233 -2.36 -16.71 -0.45
C THR A 233 -2.39 -17.71 -1.60
N LYS A 234 -1.34 -18.52 -1.76
CA LYS A 234 -1.22 -19.47 -2.88
C LYS A 234 -2.27 -20.60 -2.84
N ARG A 235 -2.67 -21.06 -1.66
CA ARG A 235 -3.65 -22.13 -1.49
C ARG A 235 -4.62 -21.79 -0.36
N THR A 236 -5.90 -21.85 -0.64
CA THR A 236 -6.91 -21.98 0.40
C THR A 236 -7.06 -23.45 0.71
N ASN A 237 -6.89 -23.84 1.98
CA ASN A 237 -7.47 -25.08 2.44
C ASN A 237 -8.99 -24.86 2.38
N ILE A 238 -9.59 -25.15 1.25
CA ILE A 238 -11.03 -25.38 1.17
C ILE A 238 -11.25 -26.68 1.95
N THR A 239 -11.49 -26.57 3.26
CA THR A 239 -12.29 -27.60 3.92
C THR A 239 -13.62 -27.54 3.20
N SER A 240 -13.79 -28.47 2.25
CA SER A 240 -15.07 -28.80 1.65
C SER A 240 -16.01 -29.12 2.80
N ASN A 241 -16.77 -28.14 3.27
CA ASN A 241 -18.00 -28.45 3.95
C ASN A 241 -18.88 -29.12 2.87
N LYS A 242 -18.91 -30.45 2.93
CA LYS A 242 -19.89 -31.23 2.23
C LYS A 242 -21.26 -30.58 2.48
N ILE A 243 -21.92 -30.35 1.37
CA ILE A 243 -23.35 -29.99 1.29
C ILE A 243 -24.15 -31.11 1.92
#